data_cf606d98d3f56b7821144e70020374a0
#
_entry.id   cf606d98d3f56b7821144e70020374a0
#
_cell.length_a   1.000
_cell.length_b   1.000
_cell.length_c   1.000
_cell.angle_alpha   90.00
_cell.angle_beta   90.00
_cell.angle_gamma   90.00
#
_symmetry.space_group_name_H-M   'P 1'
#
loop_
_entity.id
_entity.type
_entity.pdbx_description
1 polymer ?
#
loop_
_entity_poly.entity_id
_entity_poly.type
_entity_poly.pdbx_seq_one_letter_code
_entity_poly.pdbx_strand_id
1 'polypeptide(L)'
;MAFLNRFQGVLLAFLIMVLLAGRFESLVTTTAVHQIDFWAAWIVCMVLLTFPILLLESALAKRTQTLPIQALPALTRDADASTKWRGVRWLAIGSMLLLAGTLNSQFTTFATEIAQKNAVSTAVLSVLPFAVILLVAALSTLGKWLPAVGAAVLVALAVFNVLQPAATASSWQMTNFAFTEWSGAVALALAATGVGIGLYWQSALSGYSVKARYPILPIWIAQIVGGLVVAFGLVNFNATSELNVALSGIALLSGAAVLLSFARQQLVARGLPRIIVWVVLFASLA
;
A
#
# COMPACT_ATOMS: atom_id res chain seq x y z
N MET A 1 13.18 -19.13 -0.06
CA MET A 1 11.78 -19.01 0.42
C MET A 1 11.69 -18.46 1.86
N ALA A 2 12.46 -18.94 2.83
CA ALA A 2 12.41 -18.45 4.23
C ALA A 2 12.73 -16.95 4.38
N PHE A 3 13.67 -16.41 3.61
CA PHE A 3 14.07 -15.01 3.64
C PHE A 3 12.92 -14.08 3.23
N LEU A 4 12.24 -14.32 2.11
CA LEU A 4 11.14 -13.50 1.61
C LEU A 4 9.94 -13.49 2.58
N ASN A 5 9.60 -14.64 3.15
CA ASN A 5 8.53 -14.69 4.16
C ASN A 5 8.88 -13.88 5.41
N ARG A 6 10.16 -13.75 5.73
CA ARG A 6 10.64 -12.99 6.88
C ARG A 6 10.50 -11.49 6.71
N PHE A 7 10.75 -10.98 5.49
CA PHE A 7 10.76 -9.55 5.18
C PHE A 7 9.49 -9.05 4.47
N GLN A 8 8.52 -9.93 4.24
CA GLN A 8 7.30 -9.60 3.51
C GLN A 8 6.60 -8.34 4.04
N GLY A 9 6.48 -8.20 5.36
CA GLY A 9 5.85 -7.03 5.97
C GLY A 9 6.64 -5.73 5.79
N VAL A 10 7.97 -5.81 5.80
CA VAL A 10 8.87 -4.68 5.58
C VAL A 10 8.77 -4.19 4.13
N LEU A 11 8.82 -5.14 3.18
CA LEU A 11 8.70 -4.84 1.75
C LEU A 11 7.33 -4.30 1.38
N LEU A 12 6.28 -4.86 1.99
CA LEU A 12 4.91 -4.35 1.87
C LEU A 12 4.79 -2.92 2.39
N ALA A 13 5.35 -2.65 3.57
CA ALA A 13 5.29 -1.35 4.21
C ALA A 13 5.97 -0.27 3.36
N PHE A 14 7.13 -0.57 2.82
CA PHE A 14 7.84 0.29 1.87
C PHE A 14 7.01 0.52 0.60
N LEU A 15 6.53 -0.54 -0.04
CA LEU A 15 5.74 -0.48 -1.27
C LEU A 15 4.49 0.38 -1.09
N ILE A 16 3.67 0.08 -0.08
CA ILE A 16 2.41 0.81 0.16
C ILE A 16 2.69 2.27 0.50
N MET A 17 3.71 2.57 1.32
CA MET A 17 4.03 3.94 1.67
C MET A 17 4.44 4.77 0.45
N VAL A 18 5.32 4.24 -0.41
CA VAL A 18 5.76 4.94 -1.63
C VAL A 18 4.58 5.16 -2.59
N LEU A 19 3.72 4.15 -2.78
CA LEU A 19 2.54 4.28 -3.65
C LEU A 19 1.54 5.30 -3.11
N LEU A 20 1.25 5.29 -1.81
CA LEU A 20 0.36 6.27 -1.19
C LEU A 20 0.92 7.68 -1.28
N ALA A 21 2.17 7.88 -0.89
CA ALA A 21 2.80 9.19 -0.92
C ALA A 21 3.03 9.74 -2.33
N GLY A 22 3.29 8.85 -3.29
CA GLY A 22 3.65 9.26 -4.66
C GLY A 22 2.49 9.35 -5.64
N ARG A 23 1.33 8.75 -5.34
CA ARG A 23 0.20 8.68 -6.28
C ARG A 23 -1.12 9.23 -5.76
N PHE A 24 -1.27 9.41 -4.47
CA PHE A 24 -2.51 9.93 -3.90
C PHE A 24 -2.38 11.42 -3.60
N GLU A 25 -2.62 12.26 -4.58
CA GLU A 25 -2.60 13.72 -4.45
C GLU A 25 -3.55 14.25 -3.37
N SER A 26 -4.63 13.51 -3.07
CA SER A 26 -5.52 13.83 -1.95
C SER A 26 -4.86 13.69 -0.58
N LEU A 27 -3.78 12.89 -0.48
CA LEU A 27 -3.02 12.70 0.76
C LEU A 27 -1.76 13.56 0.80
N VAL A 28 -1.17 13.81 -0.36
CA VAL A 28 0.06 14.62 -0.51
C VAL A 28 -0.17 15.61 -1.63
N THR A 29 -0.05 16.89 -1.34
CA THR A 29 -0.12 17.91 -2.40
C THR A 29 1.04 17.77 -3.37
N THR A 30 0.85 18.13 -4.63
CA THR A 30 1.92 18.07 -5.66
C THR A 30 3.14 18.91 -5.28
N THR A 31 2.97 19.88 -4.37
CA THR A 31 4.02 20.74 -3.83
C THR A 31 4.77 20.14 -2.63
N ALA A 32 4.31 19.00 -2.10
CA ALA A 32 4.90 18.43 -0.88
C ALA A 32 6.30 17.83 -1.11
N VAL A 33 6.69 17.53 -2.33
CA VAL A 33 8.07 17.12 -2.63
C VAL A 33 9.02 18.26 -2.25
N HIS A 34 10.04 17.98 -1.42
CA HIS A 34 10.97 18.95 -0.85
C HIS A 34 10.33 20.02 0.08
N GLN A 35 9.15 19.78 0.61
CA GLN A 35 8.50 20.66 1.58
C GLN A 35 8.80 20.20 3.01
N ILE A 36 9.60 20.97 3.75
CA ILE A 36 10.06 20.63 5.11
C ILE A 36 8.86 20.50 6.06
N ASP A 37 7.94 21.45 6.03
CA ASP A 37 6.82 21.56 6.97
C ASP A 37 5.91 20.34 6.92
N PHE A 38 5.53 19.90 5.71
CA PHE A 38 4.70 18.73 5.50
C PHE A 38 5.38 17.47 6.05
N TRP A 39 6.63 17.24 5.65
CA TRP A 39 7.33 16.00 6.03
C TRP A 39 7.74 15.97 7.50
N ALA A 40 8.02 17.13 8.12
CA ALA A 40 8.24 17.22 9.56
C ALA A 40 6.95 16.84 10.33
N ALA A 41 5.79 17.41 9.94
CA ALA A 41 4.51 17.06 10.52
C ALA A 41 4.19 15.56 10.32
N TRP A 42 4.47 15.04 9.12
CA TRP A 42 4.28 13.63 8.85
C TRP A 42 5.15 12.72 9.73
N ILE A 43 6.43 13.06 9.96
CA ILE A 43 7.29 12.30 10.88
C ILE A 43 6.71 12.31 12.30
N VAL A 44 6.21 13.45 12.79
CA VAL A 44 5.54 13.53 14.08
C VAL A 44 4.33 12.58 14.12
N CYS A 45 3.51 12.57 13.08
CA CYS A 45 2.37 11.64 12.97
C CYS A 45 2.83 10.17 12.91
N MET A 46 3.94 9.86 12.25
CA MET A 46 4.51 8.51 12.22
C MET A 46 4.91 8.02 13.60
N VAL A 47 5.41 8.90 14.46
CA VAL A 47 5.78 8.56 15.85
C VAL A 47 4.52 8.45 16.73
N LEU A 48 3.64 9.44 16.69
CA LEU A 48 2.52 9.56 17.62
C LEU A 48 1.31 8.69 17.27
N LEU A 49 1.06 8.45 15.98
CA LEU A 49 -0.11 7.71 15.51
C LEU A 49 0.28 6.33 14.95
N THR A 50 1.16 6.30 13.97
CA THR A 50 1.51 5.08 13.23
C THR A 50 2.15 4.03 14.13
N PHE A 51 3.13 4.41 14.93
CA PHE A 51 3.85 3.46 15.77
C PHE A 51 2.95 2.77 16.82
N PRO A 52 2.12 3.50 17.61
CA PRO A 52 1.17 2.86 18.54
C PRO A 52 0.14 1.96 17.85
N ILE A 53 -0.36 2.37 16.66
CA ILE A 53 -1.32 1.57 15.89
C ILE A 53 -0.69 0.24 15.47
N LEU A 54 0.53 0.25 14.94
CA LEU A 54 1.26 -0.96 14.56
C LEU A 54 1.55 -1.86 15.77
N LEU A 55 1.88 -1.27 16.94
CA LEU A 55 2.05 -2.02 18.19
C LEU A 55 0.76 -2.74 18.58
N LEU A 56 -0.37 -2.05 18.56
CA LEU A 56 -1.67 -2.62 18.88
C LEU A 56 -2.02 -3.76 17.91
N GLU A 57 -1.89 -3.54 16.61
CA GLU A 57 -2.16 -4.55 15.59
C GLU A 57 -1.33 -5.81 15.79
N SER A 58 -0.02 -5.65 16.04
CA SER A 58 0.87 -6.77 16.30
C SER A 58 0.54 -7.51 17.61
N ALA A 59 0.18 -6.80 18.67
CA ALA A 59 -0.21 -7.40 19.93
C ALA A 59 -1.48 -8.26 19.77
N LEU A 60 -2.48 -7.74 19.05
CA LEU A 60 -3.71 -8.45 18.75
C LEU A 60 -3.45 -9.68 17.86
N ALA A 61 -2.62 -9.55 16.82
CA ALA A 61 -2.24 -10.64 15.95
C ALA A 61 -1.51 -11.76 16.71
N LYS A 62 -0.57 -11.41 17.60
CA LYS A 62 0.16 -12.37 18.44
C LYS A 62 -0.76 -13.08 19.45
N ARG A 63 -1.74 -12.37 20.00
CA ARG A 63 -2.70 -12.96 20.95
C ARG A 63 -3.62 -13.98 20.28
N THR A 64 -4.10 -13.67 19.08
CA THR A 64 -5.13 -14.48 18.42
C THR A 64 -4.58 -15.57 17.50
N GLN A 65 -3.38 -15.38 16.94
CA GLN A 65 -2.73 -16.29 15.99
C GLN A 65 -3.60 -16.66 14.78
N THR A 66 -4.63 -15.83 14.48
CA THR A 66 -5.58 -16.02 13.36
C THR A 66 -5.74 -14.72 12.58
N LEU A 67 -6.33 -14.81 11.39
CA LEU A 67 -6.59 -13.62 10.56
C LEU A 67 -7.61 -12.68 11.20
N PRO A 68 -7.59 -11.37 10.94
CA PRO A 68 -8.49 -10.37 11.52
C PRO A 68 -9.97 -10.76 11.45
N ILE A 69 -10.38 -11.34 10.31
CA ILE A 69 -11.77 -11.76 10.08
C ILE A 69 -12.27 -12.82 11.09
N GLN A 70 -11.37 -13.64 11.60
CA GLN A 70 -11.65 -14.68 12.60
C GLN A 70 -11.31 -14.19 14.00
N ALA A 71 -10.25 -13.41 14.16
CA ALA A 71 -9.73 -12.92 15.43
C ALA A 71 -10.69 -11.98 16.16
N LEU A 72 -11.25 -10.99 15.46
CA LEU A 72 -12.09 -9.97 16.07
C LEU A 72 -13.37 -10.52 16.75
N PRO A 73 -14.09 -11.50 16.18
CA PRO A 73 -15.20 -12.13 16.88
C PRO A 73 -14.81 -12.87 18.17
N ALA A 74 -13.64 -13.51 18.19
CA ALA A 74 -13.14 -14.17 19.39
C ALA A 74 -12.76 -13.16 20.47
N LEU A 75 -11.95 -12.14 20.10
CA LEU A 75 -11.53 -11.08 21.00
C LEU A 75 -12.70 -10.33 21.64
N THR A 76 -13.75 -10.00 20.85
CA THR A 76 -14.92 -9.29 21.37
C THR A 76 -15.74 -10.15 22.32
N ARG A 77 -15.76 -11.46 22.14
CA ARG A 77 -16.42 -12.38 23.07
C ARG A 77 -15.62 -12.53 24.36
N ASP A 78 -14.30 -12.71 24.25
CA ASP A 78 -13.43 -12.91 25.40
C ASP A 78 -13.31 -11.65 26.28
N ALA A 79 -13.46 -10.47 25.69
CA ALA A 79 -13.42 -9.18 26.38
C ALA A 79 -14.81 -8.67 26.82
N ASP A 80 -15.87 -9.45 26.60
CA ASP A 80 -17.28 -9.04 26.81
C ASP A 80 -17.61 -7.67 26.17
N ALA A 81 -16.98 -7.41 25.02
CA ALA A 81 -17.11 -6.14 24.31
C ALA A 81 -18.32 -6.14 23.37
N SER A 82 -18.82 -4.95 23.05
CA SER A 82 -19.96 -4.77 22.15
C SER A 82 -19.75 -5.52 20.82
N THR A 83 -20.79 -6.22 20.38
CA THR A 83 -20.80 -6.94 19.08
C THR A 83 -20.57 -6.04 17.88
N LYS A 84 -20.78 -4.72 18.01
CA LYS A 84 -20.51 -3.72 16.95
C LYS A 84 -19.03 -3.73 16.51
N TRP A 85 -18.10 -4.01 17.43
CA TRP A 85 -16.67 -4.11 17.11
C TRP A 85 -16.35 -5.23 16.10
N ARG A 86 -17.21 -6.24 15.98
CA ARG A 86 -17.07 -7.29 14.97
C ARG A 86 -17.21 -6.75 13.55
N GLY A 87 -17.84 -5.59 13.36
CA GLY A 87 -17.97 -4.91 12.07
C GLY A 87 -16.64 -4.38 11.52
N VAL A 88 -15.68 -4.02 12.38
CA VAL A 88 -14.38 -3.46 12.00
C VAL A 88 -13.61 -4.37 11.03
N ARG A 89 -13.75 -5.69 11.14
CA ARG A 89 -13.16 -6.65 10.21
C ARG A 89 -13.59 -6.46 8.74
N TRP A 90 -14.84 -6.01 8.52
CA TRP A 90 -15.35 -5.75 7.17
C TRP A 90 -14.83 -4.44 6.61
N LEU A 91 -14.60 -3.43 7.48
CA LEU A 91 -13.92 -2.19 7.08
C LEU A 91 -12.50 -2.47 6.61
N ALA A 92 -11.78 -3.41 7.25
CA ALA A 92 -10.47 -3.85 6.83
C ALA A 92 -10.47 -4.40 5.39
N ILE A 93 -11.40 -5.31 5.10
CA ILE A 93 -11.52 -5.89 3.76
C ILE A 93 -11.94 -4.81 2.76
N GLY A 94 -12.95 -4.01 3.10
CA GLY A 94 -13.45 -2.94 2.23
C GLY A 94 -12.36 -1.92 1.88
N SER A 95 -11.55 -1.47 2.83
CA SER A 95 -10.46 -0.53 2.56
C SER A 95 -9.36 -1.13 1.67
N MET A 96 -9.01 -2.42 1.87
CA MET A 96 -8.05 -3.11 0.99
C MET A 96 -8.59 -3.22 -0.45
N LEU A 97 -9.88 -3.53 -0.61
CA LEU A 97 -10.53 -3.62 -1.91
C LEU A 97 -10.60 -2.25 -2.61
N LEU A 98 -11.01 -1.20 -1.89
CA LEU A 98 -11.06 0.16 -2.43
C LEU A 98 -9.65 0.64 -2.82
N LEU A 99 -8.65 0.42 -1.99
CA LEU A 99 -7.29 0.80 -2.31
C LEU A 99 -6.73 0.00 -3.49
N ALA A 100 -7.03 -1.29 -3.59
CA ALA A 100 -6.67 -2.10 -4.76
C ALA A 100 -7.34 -1.58 -6.04
N GLY A 101 -8.64 -1.23 -5.97
CA GLY A 101 -9.38 -0.64 -7.09
C GLY A 101 -8.81 0.70 -7.54
N THR A 102 -8.47 1.59 -6.60
CA THR A 102 -7.86 2.89 -6.95
C THR A 102 -6.48 2.73 -7.60
N LEU A 103 -5.63 1.83 -7.09
CA LEU A 103 -4.34 1.54 -7.73
C LEU A 103 -4.51 0.91 -9.12
N ASN A 104 -5.50 0.02 -9.27
CA ASN A 104 -5.86 -0.56 -10.57
C ASN A 104 -6.34 0.48 -11.57
N SER A 105 -7.22 1.39 -11.14
CA SER A 105 -7.70 2.51 -11.95
C SER A 105 -6.55 3.43 -12.40
N GLN A 106 -5.66 3.80 -11.49
CA GLN A 106 -4.47 4.61 -11.82
C GLN A 106 -3.57 3.91 -12.84
N PHE A 107 -3.34 2.61 -12.68
CA PHE A 107 -2.57 1.83 -13.66
C PHE A 107 -3.30 1.77 -15.01
N THR A 108 -4.60 1.58 -15.02
CA THR A 108 -5.40 1.53 -16.25
C THR A 108 -5.34 2.85 -17.02
N THR A 109 -5.49 3.99 -16.31
CA THR A 109 -5.34 5.32 -16.92
C THR A 109 -3.97 5.48 -17.55
N PHE A 110 -2.94 5.13 -16.82
CA PHE A 110 -1.56 5.19 -17.26
C PHE A 110 -1.29 4.28 -18.49
N ALA A 111 -1.77 3.04 -18.48
CA ALA A 111 -1.67 2.13 -19.62
C ALA A 111 -2.42 2.63 -20.85
N THR A 112 -3.58 3.28 -20.64
CA THR A 112 -4.39 3.88 -21.70
C THR A 112 -3.65 5.05 -22.36
N GLU A 113 -3.03 5.94 -21.58
CA GLU A 113 -2.24 7.07 -22.08
C GLU A 113 -1.06 6.61 -22.95
N ILE A 114 -0.36 5.56 -22.52
CA ILE A 114 0.74 4.98 -23.30
C ILE A 114 0.22 4.37 -24.61
N ALA A 115 -0.88 3.61 -24.53
CA ALA A 115 -1.47 2.98 -25.70
C ALA A 115 -1.94 4.02 -26.72
N GLN A 116 -2.50 5.14 -26.26
CA GLN A 116 -2.89 6.27 -27.12
C GLN A 116 -1.68 6.93 -27.79
N LYS A 117 -0.59 7.17 -27.04
CA LYS A 117 0.65 7.73 -27.60
C LYS A 117 1.24 6.84 -28.69
N ASN A 118 1.07 5.53 -28.61
CA ASN A 118 1.54 4.57 -29.60
C ASN A 118 0.50 4.25 -30.69
N ALA A 119 -0.51 5.10 -30.86
CA ALA A 119 -1.55 4.98 -31.89
C ALA A 119 -2.25 3.59 -31.89
N VAL A 120 -2.44 3.00 -30.71
CA VAL A 120 -3.16 1.73 -30.58
C VAL A 120 -4.63 1.93 -30.93
N SER A 121 -5.23 0.96 -31.64
CA SER A 121 -6.61 1.06 -32.12
C SER A 121 -7.62 1.21 -30.97
N THR A 122 -8.72 1.94 -31.22
CA THR A 122 -9.79 2.17 -30.25
C THR A 122 -10.43 0.88 -29.74
N ALA A 123 -10.46 -0.17 -30.58
CA ALA A 123 -10.95 -1.48 -30.17
C ALA A 123 -10.07 -2.12 -29.07
N VAL A 124 -8.75 -1.98 -29.15
CA VAL A 124 -7.84 -2.46 -28.09
C VAL A 124 -7.97 -1.62 -26.82
N LEU A 125 -8.12 -0.30 -26.96
CA LEU A 125 -8.31 0.60 -25.83
C LEU A 125 -9.58 0.28 -25.02
N SER A 126 -10.67 -0.14 -25.68
CA SER A 126 -11.91 -0.51 -25.00
C SER A 126 -11.79 -1.82 -24.18
N VAL A 127 -10.90 -2.73 -24.57
CA VAL A 127 -10.68 -4.02 -23.90
C VAL A 127 -9.62 -3.92 -22.81
N LEU A 128 -8.74 -2.90 -22.86
CA LEU A 128 -7.60 -2.74 -21.97
C LEU A 128 -7.98 -2.75 -20.48
N PRO A 129 -9.03 -2.05 -19.99
CA PRO A 129 -9.42 -2.10 -18.59
C PRO A 129 -9.75 -3.53 -18.12
N PHE A 130 -10.46 -4.29 -18.92
CA PHE A 130 -10.80 -5.69 -18.59
C PHE A 130 -9.55 -6.58 -18.55
N ALA A 131 -8.61 -6.39 -19.48
CA ALA A 131 -7.36 -7.12 -19.49
C ALA A 131 -6.52 -6.80 -18.23
N VAL A 132 -6.49 -5.55 -17.79
CA VAL A 132 -5.81 -5.12 -16.56
C VAL A 132 -6.45 -5.77 -15.33
N ILE A 133 -7.78 -5.77 -15.22
CA ILE A 133 -8.50 -6.42 -14.12
C ILE A 133 -8.14 -7.90 -14.05
N LEU A 134 -8.15 -8.60 -15.18
CA LEU A 134 -7.79 -10.01 -15.24
C LEU A 134 -6.32 -10.24 -14.85
N LEU A 135 -5.43 -9.37 -15.28
CA LEU A 135 -4.01 -9.42 -14.94
C LEU A 135 -3.78 -9.27 -13.43
N VAL A 136 -4.38 -8.25 -12.81
CA VAL A 136 -4.28 -8.01 -11.36
C VAL A 136 -4.86 -9.19 -10.58
N ALA A 137 -6.02 -9.72 -11.01
CA ALA A 137 -6.63 -10.89 -10.41
C ALA A 137 -5.73 -12.13 -10.51
N ALA A 138 -5.11 -12.38 -11.67
CA ALA A 138 -4.16 -13.46 -11.86
C ALA A 138 -2.91 -13.26 -10.99
N LEU A 139 -2.30 -12.07 -10.99
CA LEU A 139 -1.15 -11.73 -10.17
C LEU A 139 -1.43 -11.90 -8.67
N SER A 140 -2.65 -11.60 -8.20
CA SER A 140 -3.05 -11.77 -6.80
C SER A 140 -2.88 -13.21 -6.29
N THR A 141 -2.80 -14.20 -7.19
CA THR A 141 -2.53 -15.60 -6.84
C THR A 141 -1.07 -15.83 -6.44
N LEU A 142 -0.15 -15.00 -6.90
CA LEU A 142 1.29 -15.07 -6.59
C LEU A 142 1.63 -14.52 -5.18
N GLY A 143 0.71 -13.82 -4.55
CA GLY A 143 0.64 -13.25 -3.20
C GLY A 143 1.98 -12.94 -2.49
N LYS A 144 2.79 -13.95 -2.23
CA LYS A 144 4.01 -13.83 -1.40
C LYS A 144 5.17 -13.10 -2.07
N TRP A 145 5.27 -13.13 -3.40
CA TRP A 145 6.37 -12.54 -4.16
C TRP A 145 6.13 -11.08 -4.49
N LEU A 146 4.87 -10.67 -4.59
CA LEU A 146 4.47 -9.35 -5.06
C LEU A 146 5.06 -8.19 -4.24
N PRO A 147 5.08 -8.20 -2.90
CA PRO A 147 5.70 -7.11 -2.14
C PRO A 147 7.19 -6.96 -2.45
N ALA A 148 7.88 -8.09 -2.70
CA ALA A 148 9.30 -8.05 -3.04
C ALA A 148 9.54 -7.50 -4.45
N VAL A 149 8.73 -7.91 -5.43
CA VAL A 149 8.80 -7.39 -6.80
C VAL A 149 8.51 -5.90 -6.81
N GLY A 150 7.40 -5.47 -6.19
CA GLY A 150 7.02 -4.06 -6.13
C GLY A 150 8.07 -3.19 -5.44
N ALA A 151 8.60 -3.62 -4.29
CA ALA A 151 9.64 -2.91 -3.58
C ALA A 151 10.94 -2.83 -4.39
N ALA A 152 11.38 -3.93 -5.02
CA ALA A 152 12.57 -3.95 -5.86
C ALA A 152 12.45 -3.01 -7.06
N VAL A 153 11.27 -2.96 -7.68
CA VAL A 153 10.99 -2.05 -8.79
C VAL A 153 11.03 -0.59 -8.35
N LEU A 154 10.47 -0.27 -7.17
CA LEU A 154 10.55 1.10 -6.62
C LEU A 154 11.98 1.51 -6.27
N VAL A 155 12.78 0.60 -5.75
CA VAL A 155 14.21 0.86 -5.51
C VAL A 155 14.94 1.07 -6.85
N ALA A 156 14.67 0.26 -7.86
CA ALA A 156 15.24 0.44 -9.19
C ALA A 156 14.84 1.79 -9.80
N LEU A 157 13.57 2.19 -9.63
CA LEU A 157 13.06 3.49 -10.07
C LEU A 157 13.77 4.64 -9.35
N ALA A 158 13.96 4.55 -8.03
CA ALA A 158 14.67 5.55 -7.26
C ALA A 158 16.14 5.68 -7.70
N VAL A 159 16.83 4.55 -7.88
CA VAL A 159 18.21 4.53 -8.38
C VAL A 159 18.30 5.13 -9.79
N PHE A 160 17.37 4.76 -10.67
CA PHE A 160 17.32 5.30 -12.02
C PHE A 160 17.16 6.82 -12.00
N ASN A 161 16.25 7.36 -11.19
CA ASN A 161 16.02 8.80 -11.09
C ASN A 161 17.23 9.55 -10.51
N VAL A 162 17.94 8.97 -9.53
CA VAL A 162 19.18 9.56 -8.98
C VAL A 162 20.28 9.66 -10.03
N LEU A 163 20.34 8.69 -10.94
CA LEU A 163 21.35 8.68 -12.02
C LEU A 163 21.03 9.65 -13.18
N GLN A 164 19.82 10.23 -13.22
CA GLN A 164 19.46 11.21 -14.25
C GLN A 164 20.04 12.59 -13.92
N PRO A 165 20.69 13.26 -14.88
CA PRO A 165 21.32 14.57 -14.64
C PRO A 165 20.32 15.68 -14.23
N ALA A 166 19.05 15.51 -14.56
CA ALA A 166 17.98 16.45 -14.23
C ALA A 166 17.43 16.30 -12.81
N ALA A 167 17.86 15.31 -12.03
CA ALA A 167 17.48 15.14 -10.64
C ALA A 167 18.11 16.20 -9.71
N THR A 168 18.71 17.24 -10.28
CA THR A 168 19.43 18.28 -9.56
C THR A 168 18.52 19.19 -8.78
N ALA A 169 18.74 19.15 -7.49
CA ALA A 169 18.67 20.32 -6.58
C ALA A 169 17.39 21.15 -6.61
N SER A 170 16.24 20.54 -6.41
CA SER A 170 15.13 21.30 -5.84
C SER A 170 15.49 21.61 -4.38
N SER A 171 15.69 22.89 -4.09
CA SER A 171 15.96 23.36 -2.72
C SER A 171 14.76 23.02 -1.83
N TRP A 172 15.05 22.46 -0.67
CA TRP A 172 14.04 22.29 0.35
C TRP A 172 13.43 23.65 0.72
N GLN A 173 12.12 23.73 0.67
CA GLN A 173 11.37 24.96 0.95
C GLN A 173 10.59 24.82 2.26
N MET A 174 10.57 25.92 3.01
CA MET A 174 9.61 26.11 4.09
C MET A 174 8.44 26.93 3.52
N THR A 175 7.26 26.37 3.62
CA THR A 175 6.03 27.07 3.25
C THR A 175 5.26 27.44 4.51
N ASN A 176 4.31 28.37 4.40
CA ASN A 176 3.42 28.67 5.54
C ASN A 176 2.56 27.45 5.85
N PHE A 177 2.79 26.84 7.00
CA PHE A 177 2.12 25.64 7.46
C PHE A 177 0.61 25.88 7.59
N ALA A 178 -0.17 25.25 6.73
CA ALA A 178 -1.63 25.33 6.73
C ALA A 178 -2.26 24.07 7.35
N PHE A 179 -3.51 24.21 7.80
CA PHE A 179 -4.26 23.08 8.36
C PHE A 179 -4.45 21.94 7.33
N THR A 180 -4.53 22.25 6.05
CA THR A 180 -4.63 21.27 4.96
C THR A 180 -3.41 20.38 4.87
N GLU A 181 -2.22 20.92 5.08
CA GLU A 181 -0.95 20.14 5.09
C GLU A 181 -0.88 19.21 6.29
N TRP A 182 -1.28 19.70 7.47
CA TRP A 182 -1.39 18.86 8.66
C TRP A 182 -2.38 17.69 8.45
N SER A 183 -3.56 17.99 7.92
CA SER A 183 -4.56 16.96 7.66
C SER A 183 -4.08 15.92 6.64
N GLY A 184 -3.36 16.36 5.59
CA GLY A 184 -2.71 15.48 4.62
C GLY A 184 -1.63 14.60 5.25
N ALA A 185 -0.78 15.16 6.12
CA ALA A 185 0.25 14.42 6.84
C ALA A 185 -0.35 13.34 7.76
N VAL A 186 -1.42 13.68 8.51
CA VAL A 186 -2.17 12.73 9.33
C VAL A 186 -2.81 11.65 8.48
N ALA A 187 -3.48 12.03 7.39
CA ALA A 187 -4.16 11.10 6.50
C ALA A 187 -3.16 10.12 5.86
N LEU A 188 -2.00 10.60 5.40
CA LEU A 188 -0.95 9.74 4.84
C LEU A 188 -0.39 8.77 5.89
N ALA A 189 -0.11 9.25 7.12
CA ALA A 189 0.38 8.40 8.19
C ALA A 189 -0.62 7.29 8.56
N LEU A 190 -1.91 7.63 8.67
CA LEU A 190 -2.97 6.66 8.97
C LEU A 190 -3.21 5.69 7.79
N ALA A 191 -3.24 6.19 6.55
CA ALA A 191 -3.42 5.36 5.38
C ALA A 191 -2.28 4.33 5.22
N ALA A 192 -1.05 4.72 5.51
CA ALA A 192 0.11 3.83 5.46
C ALA A 192 0.03 2.66 6.46
N THR A 193 -0.68 2.83 7.58
CA THR A 193 -0.94 1.75 8.54
C THR A 193 -2.17 0.91 8.19
N GLY A 194 -2.95 1.32 7.19
CA GLY A 194 -4.28 0.78 6.98
C GLY A 194 -5.20 1.05 8.18
N VAL A 195 -4.96 2.15 8.90
CA VAL A 195 -5.71 2.58 10.11
C VAL A 195 -5.76 1.48 11.21
N GLY A 196 -4.77 0.58 11.25
CA GLY A 196 -4.75 -0.53 12.22
C GLY A 196 -5.78 -1.63 11.96
N ILE A 197 -6.33 -1.70 10.75
CA ILE A 197 -7.38 -2.66 10.40
C ILE A 197 -6.84 -3.97 9.79
N GLY A 198 -5.55 -4.26 9.98
CA GLY A 198 -5.02 -5.57 9.69
C GLY A 198 -4.13 -5.67 8.45
N LEU A 199 -3.64 -4.56 7.91
CA LEU A 199 -2.75 -4.58 6.74
C LEU A 199 -1.44 -5.34 7.04
N TYR A 200 -0.87 -5.15 8.24
CA TYR A 200 0.36 -5.82 8.68
C TYR A 200 0.13 -7.01 9.60
N TRP A 201 -1.11 -7.34 9.89
CA TRP A 201 -1.48 -8.44 10.78
C TRP A 201 -0.89 -9.78 10.33
N GLN A 202 -0.96 -10.05 9.03
CA GLN A 202 -0.42 -11.28 8.46
C GLN A 202 1.10 -11.36 8.58
N SER A 203 1.78 -10.23 8.48
CA SER A 203 3.22 -10.13 8.74
C SER A 203 3.57 -10.41 10.19
N ALA A 204 2.71 -10.02 11.13
CA ALA A 204 2.86 -10.31 12.54
C ALA A 204 2.67 -11.79 12.87
N LEU A 205 1.94 -12.55 12.06
CA LEU A 205 1.77 -14.00 12.17
C LEU A 205 2.91 -14.79 11.54
N SER A 206 3.71 -14.19 10.65
CA SER A 206 4.84 -14.86 10.02
C SER A 206 6.00 -15.04 11.01
N GLY A 207 6.70 -16.16 10.94
CA GLY A 207 7.62 -16.68 11.97
C GLY A 207 8.74 -15.75 12.46
N TYR A 208 9.14 -14.71 11.71
CA TYR A 208 10.12 -13.72 12.18
C TYR A 208 9.54 -12.79 13.24
N SER A 209 8.35 -12.31 12.98
CA SER A 209 7.65 -11.36 13.83
C SER A 209 7.28 -11.95 15.19
N VAL A 210 6.98 -13.25 15.23
CA VAL A 210 6.62 -13.95 16.49
C VAL A 210 7.79 -14.05 17.48
N LYS A 211 9.03 -14.20 16.96
CA LYS A 211 10.24 -14.38 17.79
C LYS A 211 10.94 -13.06 18.12
N ALA A 212 10.71 -12.00 17.36
CA ALA A 212 11.39 -10.72 17.57
C ALA A 212 10.78 -9.96 18.76
N ARG A 213 11.65 -9.38 19.60
CA ARG A 213 11.23 -8.53 20.72
C ARG A 213 10.46 -7.30 20.25
N TYR A 214 10.83 -6.75 19.07
CA TYR A 214 10.21 -5.59 18.44
C TYR A 214 9.93 -5.86 16.95
N PRO A 215 8.90 -6.67 16.62
CA PRO A 215 8.65 -7.08 15.23
C PRO A 215 8.20 -5.93 14.33
N ILE A 216 7.77 -4.83 14.90
CA ILE A 216 7.15 -3.70 14.20
C ILE A 216 8.17 -2.67 13.79
N LEU A 217 9.28 -2.55 14.51
CA LEU A 217 10.29 -1.55 14.23
C LEU A 217 10.78 -1.58 12.77
N PRO A 218 11.09 -2.75 12.17
CA PRO A 218 11.47 -2.80 10.75
C PRO A 218 10.35 -2.36 9.80
N ILE A 219 9.09 -2.67 10.11
CA ILE A 219 7.92 -2.24 9.31
C ILE A 219 7.78 -0.72 9.36
N TRP A 220 7.84 -0.14 10.55
CA TRP A 220 7.74 1.28 10.78
C TRP A 220 8.92 2.04 10.12
N ILE A 221 10.16 1.55 10.24
CA ILE A 221 11.32 2.12 9.55
C ILE A 221 11.13 2.07 8.03
N ALA A 222 10.61 0.97 7.49
CA ALA A 222 10.36 0.84 6.06
C ALA A 222 9.33 1.85 5.55
N GLN A 223 8.31 2.17 6.35
CA GLN A 223 7.37 3.25 6.04
C GLN A 223 8.07 4.60 6.04
N ILE A 224 8.89 4.91 7.05
CA ILE A 224 9.65 6.16 7.08
C ILE A 224 10.56 6.28 5.86
N VAL A 225 11.31 5.23 5.54
CA VAL A 225 12.19 5.22 4.36
C VAL A 225 11.37 5.42 3.08
N GLY A 226 10.22 4.75 2.94
CA GLY A 226 9.33 4.92 1.80
C GLY A 226 8.82 6.35 1.64
N GLY A 227 8.40 7.00 2.73
CA GLY A 227 8.01 8.40 2.72
C GLY A 227 9.15 9.35 2.36
N LEU A 228 10.34 9.12 2.92
CA LEU A 228 11.53 9.91 2.60
C LEU A 228 11.95 9.77 1.13
N VAL A 229 11.84 8.59 0.54
CA VAL A 229 12.10 8.38 -0.89
C VAL A 229 11.22 9.29 -1.76
N VAL A 230 9.96 9.47 -1.39
CA VAL A 230 9.05 10.41 -2.07
C VAL A 230 9.37 11.87 -1.70
N ALA A 231 9.64 12.16 -0.42
CA ALA A 231 9.99 13.50 0.06
C ALA A 231 11.19 14.09 -0.67
N PHE A 232 12.20 13.26 -0.95
CA PHE A 232 13.39 13.62 -1.73
C PHE A 232 13.18 13.57 -3.25
N GLY A 233 11.97 13.30 -3.74
CA GLY A 233 11.68 13.22 -5.16
C GLY A 233 12.39 12.07 -5.89
N LEU A 234 12.90 11.06 -5.15
CA LEU A 234 13.62 9.93 -5.74
C LEU A 234 12.70 9.02 -6.55
N VAL A 235 11.42 9.00 -6.25
CA VAL A 235 10.39 8.33 -7.04
C VAL A 235 9.44 9.37 -7.60
N ASN A 236 9.41 9.48 -8.93
CA ASN A 236 8.54 10.38 -9.67
C ASN A 236 7.66 9.57 -10.61
N PHE A 237 6.39 9.43 -10.26
CA PHE A 237 5.40 8.70 -11.06
C PHE A 237 4.91 9.50 -12.28
N ASN A 238 5.18 10.80 -12.34
CA ASN A 238 4.76 11.69 -13.42
C ASN A 238 5.87 11.89 -14.49
N ALA A 239 7.01 11.20 -14.34
CA ALA A 239 8.09 11.28 -15.29
C ALA A 239 7.69 10.66 -16.64
N THR A 240 8.12 11.29 -17.73
CA THR A 240 7.72 10.94 -19.09
C THR A 240 8.62 9.90 -19.76
N SER A 241 9.73 9.51 -19.15
CA SER A 241 10.62 8.50 -19.71
C SER A 241 9.96 7.11 -19.73
N GLU A 242 10.11 6.37 -20.82
CA GLU A 242 9.48 5.05 -20.99
C GLU A 242 9.83 4.08 -19.87
N LEU A 243 11.06 4.11 -19.39
CA LEU A 243 11.48 3.26 -18.28
C LEU A 243 10.81 3.62 -16.96
N ASN A 244 10.70 4.91 -16.62
CA ASN A 244 9.96 5.37 -15.43
C ASN A 244 8.51 4.93 -15.51
N VAL A 245 7.92 5.07 -16.66
CA VAL A 245 6.55 4.68 -16.97
C VAL A 245 6.36 3.18 -16.72
N ALA A 246 7.23 2.34 -17.29
CA ALA A 246 7.15 0.89 -17.12
C ALA A 246 7.35 0.45 -15.66
N LEU A 247 8.36 0.98 -14.97
CA LEU A 247 8.64 0.65 -13.57
C LEU A 247 7.49 1.12 -12.65
N SER A 248 6.97 2.32 -12.86
CA SER A 248 5.81 2.83 -12.10
C SER A 248 4.58 1.94 -12.28
N GLY A 249 4.31 1.51 -13.52
CA GLY A 249 3.22 0.58 -13.82
C GLY A 249 3.36 -0.76 -13.09
N ILE A 250 4.55 -1.36 -13.10
CA ILE A 250 4.81 -2.63 -12.39
C ILE A 250 4.61 -2.45 -10.88
N ALA A 251 5.04 -1.32 -10.31
CA ALA A 251 4.84 -1.03 -8.89
C ALA A 251 3.34 -0.90 -8.53
N LEU A 252 2.54 -0.19 -9.35
CA LEU A 252 1.09 -0.05 -9.17
C LEU A 252 0.38 -1.40 -9.25
N LEU A 253 0.69 -2.20 -10.27
CA LEU A 253 0.15 -3.56 -10.43
C LEU A 253 0.49 -4.45 -9.23
N SER A 254 1.75 -4.39 -8.78
CA SER A 254 2.20 -5.17 -7.62
C SER A 254 1.44 -4.77 -6.37
N GLY A 255 1.25 -3.47 -6.12
CA GLY A 255 0.49 -2.95 -4.98
C GLY A 255 -0.97 -3.38 -5.01
N ALA A 256 -1.66 -3.20 -6.14
CA ALA A 256 -3.05 -3.62 -6.33
C ALA A 256 -3.23 -5.14 -6.10
N ALA A 257 -2.37 -5.95 -6.71
CA ALA A 257 -2.42 -7.40 -6.61
C ALA A 257 -2.14 -7.92 -5.19
N VAL A 258 -1.22 -7.27 -4.43
CA VAL A 258 -0.96 -7.61 -3.02
C VAL A 258 -2.18 -7.36 -2.16
N LEU A 259 -2.78 -6.17 -2.26
CA LEU A 259 -3.97 -5.81 -1.48
C LEU A 259 -5.14 -6.74 -1.80
N LEU A 260 -5.33 -7.04 -3.08
CA LEU A 260 -6.33 -8.00 -3.53
C LEU A 260 -6.08 -9.39 -2.96
N SER A 261 -4.82 -9.85 -2.91
CA SER A 261 -4.45 -11.14 -2.34
C SER A 261 -4.81 -11.24 -0.86
N PHE A 262 -4.58 -10.16 -0.08
CA PHE A 262 -4.92 -10.12 1.34
C PHE A 262 -6.43 -10.10 1.57
N ALA A 263 -7.18 -9.29 0.81
CA ALA A 263 -8.63 -9.28 0.86
C ALA A 263 -9.20 -10.68 0.55
N ARG A 264 -8.68 -11.34 -0.51
CA ARG A 264 -9.06 -12.70 -0.87
C ARG A 264 -8.83 -13.70 0.27
N GLN A 265 -7.64 -13.66 0.89
CA GLN A 265 -7.32 -14.57 1.99
C GLN A 265 -8.29 -14.40 3.16
N GLN A 266 -8.67 -13.17 3.50
CA GLN A 266 -9.63 -12.89 4.55
C GLN A 266 -11.04 -13.40 4.20
N LEU A 267 -11.50 -13.18 2.96
CA LEU A 267 -12.80 -13.65 2.49
C LEU A 267 -12.89 -15.19 2.47
N VAL A 268 -11.82 -15.85 2.02
CA VAL A 268 -11.71 -17.31 2.05
C VAL A 268 -11.69 -17.85 3.49
N ALA A 269 -10.94 -17.20 4.38
CA ALA A 269 -10.88 -17.57 5.80
C ALA A 269 -12.24 -17.40 6.51
N ARG A 270 -13.12 -16.54 6.00
CA ARG A 270 -14.51 -16.40 6.46
C ARG A 270 -15.38 -17.60 6.04
N GLY A 271 -14.95 -18.39 5.08
CA GLY A 271 -15.72 -19.51 4.54
C GLY A 271 -16.66 -19.13 3.40
N LEU A 272 -16.44 -18.01 2.72
CA LEU A 272 -17.24 -17.64 1.55
C LEU A 272 -16.94 -18.59 0.37
N PRO A 273 -17.95 -18.96 -0.42
CA PRO A 273 -17.76 -19.72 -1.65
C PRO A 273 -16.78 -19.02 -2.60
N ARG A 274 -15.90 -19.77 -3.24
CA ARG A 274 -14.87 -19.23 -4.13
C ARG A 274 -15.45 -18.31 -5.23
N ILE A 275 -16.62 -18.65 -5.77
CA ILE A 275 -17.30 -17.85 -6.79
C ILE A 275 -17.64 -16.46 -6.24
N ILE A 276 -18.23 -16.37 -5.04
CA ILE A 276 -18.58 -15.09 -4.41
C ILE A 276 -17.33 -14.26 -4.15
N VAL A 277 -16.25 -14.90 -3.66
CA VAL A 277 -14.96 -14.21 -3.45
C VAL A 277 -14.50 -13.57 -4.75
N TRP A 278 -14.47 -14.30 -5.86
CA TRP A 278 -14.03 -13.75 -7.14
C TRP A 278 -14.95 -12.64 -7.67
N VAL A 279 -16.27 -12.77 -7.51
CA VAL A 279 -17.22 -11.70 -7.90
C VAL A 279 -16.93 -10.42 -7.13
N VAL A 280 -16.72 -10.50 -5.81
CA VAL A 280 -16.38 -9.32 -4.98
C VAL A 280 -15.05 -8.70 -5.41
N LEU A 281 -14.02 -9.52 -5.68
CA LEU A 281 -12.72 -9.05 -6.12
C LEU A 281 -12.79 -8.35 -7.49
N PHE A 282 -13.50 -8.92 -8.46
CA PHE A 282 -13.67 -8.30 -9.77
C PHE A 282 -14.48 -7.00 -9.68
N ALA A 283 -15.55 -6.98 -8.90
CA ALA A 283 -16.35 -5.77 -8.69
C ALA A 283 -15.56 -4.62 -8.02
N SER A 284 -14.56 -4.94 -7.22
CA SER A 284 -13.70 -3.92 -6.59
C SER A 284 -12.62 -3.35 -7.52
N LEU A 285 -12.30 -4.03 -8.62
CA LEU A 285 -11.32 -3.58 -9.61
C LEU A 285 -11.97 -2.85 -10.80
N ALA A 286 -13.27 -3.08 -11.03
CA ALA A 286 -14.05 -2.40 -12.07
C ALA A 286 -14.41 -0.97 -11.68
#